data_9777b6d3acc28e61423d9a22f9f5a194
#
_entry.id   9777b6d3acc28e61423d9a22f9f5a194
#
_cell.length_a   1.000
_cell.length_b   1.000
_cell.length_c   1.000
_cell.angle_alpha   90.00
_cell.angle_beta   90.00
_cell.angle_gamma   90.00
#
_symmetry.space_group_name_H-M   'P 1'
#
loop_
_entity.id
_entity.type
_entity.pdbx_description
1 polymer ?
#
loop_
_entity_poly.entity_id
_entity_poly.type
_entity_poly.pdbx_seq_one_letter_code
_entity_poly.pdbx_strand_id
1 'polypeptide(L)'
;TGEAAIAPYYAGDYLTMADVNPDLAFVYPKEGVNYFVDAMCIPKTAENKEAAELYINFMLEEEIAVANANWICYASPHSLVLESDDYDLKGEPVLYPDESEMPKTESFENLSYDIQNYMSQLWSELKIEGNTNIDAYIGLSVSLVLVIVFATFTVVQKKKKKKYYD
;
A
#
# COMPACT_ATOMS: atom_id res chain seq x y z
N THR A 1 13.68 1.86 7.52
CA THR A 1 13.93 3.29 7.83
C THR A 1 14.12 3.54 9.32
N GLY A 2 13.73 2.60 10.21
CA GLY A 2 13.82 2.76 11.66
C GLY A 2 12.76 3.68 12.28
N GLU A 3 11.75 4.07 11.51
CA GLU A 3 10.65 4.94 11.99
C GLU A 3 9.63 4.18 12.84
N ALA A 4 9.48 2.87 12.63
CA ALA A 4 8.60 2.01 13.41
C ALA A 4 9.34 0.74 13.84
N ALA A 5 9.12 0.33 15.11
CA ALA A 5 9.66 -0.93 15.63
C ALA A 5 8.79 -2.14 15.24
N ILE A 6 7.49 -1.94 14.98
CA ILE A 6 6.53 -2.97 14.59
C ILE A 6 5.58 -2.36 13.55
N ALA A 7 5.26 -3.13 12.53
CA ALA A 7 4.26 -2.76 11.51
C ALA A 7 3.48 -4.01 11.06
N PRO A 8 2.16 -3.91 10.80
CA PRO A 8 1.44 -4.96 10.11
C PRO A 8 1.87 -5.00 8.65
N TYR A 9 2.18 -6.20 8.15
CA TYR A 9 2.62 -6.37 6.76
C TYR A 9 2.26 -7.75 6.22
N TYR A 10 2.36 -7.92 4.91
CA TYR A 10 2.09 -9.18 4.24
C TYR A 10 3.29 -10.12 4.28
N ALA A 11 3.02 -11.43 4.38
CA ALA A 11 4.05 -12.46 4.46
C ALA A 11 5.00 -12.46 3.24
N GLY A 12 4.46 -12.34 2.03
CA GLY A 12 5.26 -12.32 0.82
C GLY A 12 6.15 -11.08 0.71
N ASP A 13 5.61 -9.91 1.01
CA ASP A 13 6.39 -8.66 0.99
C ASP A 13 7.51 -8.67 2.06
N TYR A 14 7.29 -9.34 3.19
CA TYR A 14 8.34 -9.50 4.20
C TYR A 14 9.57 -10.20 3.61
N LEU A 15 9.40 -11.26 2.82
CA LEU A 15 10.52 -11.99 2.23
C LEU A 15 11.39 -11.08 1.35
N THR A 16 10.77 -10.27 0.49
CA THR A 16 11.50 -9.32 -0.34
C THR A 16 12.19 -8.22 0.46
N MET A 17 11.60 -7.80 1.58
CA MET A 17 12.23 -6.81 2.47
C MET A 17 13.37 -7.40 3.30
N ALA A 18 13.26 -8.66 3.74
CA ALA A 18 14.28 -9.34 4.51
C ALA A 18 15.58 -9.53 3.71
N ASP A 19 15.50 -9.71 2.40
CA ASP A 19 16.65 -9.74 1.51
C ASP A 19 17.47 -8.43 1.54
N VAL A 20 16.79 -7.31 1.75
CA VAL A 20 17.41 -5.99 1.81
C VAL A 20 17.82 -5.62 3.24
N ASN A 21 17.05 -6.04 4.22
CA ASN A 21 17.29 -5.76 5.63
C ASN A 21 17.14 -7.03 6.49
N PRO A 22 18.24 -7.73 6.80
CA PRO A 22 18.22 -8.98 7.56
C PRO A 22 17.86 -8.79 9.05
N ASP A 23 17.75 -7.56 9.54
CA ASP A 23 17.33 -7.28 10.92
C ASP A 23 15.80 -7.40 11.10
N LEU A 24 15.05 -7.56 10.01
CA LEU A 24 13.61 -7.77 10.06
C LEU A 24 13.27 -9.19 10.51
N ALA A 25 12.20 -9.30 11.30
CA ALA A 25 11.62 -10.57 11.67
C ALA A 25 10.11 -10.56 11.41
N PHE A 26 9.59 -11.71 10.96
CA PHE A 26 8.15 -11.89 10.73
C PHE A 26 7.57 -12.76 11.85
N VAL A 27 6.41 -12.36 12.37
CA VAL A 27 5.72 -13.09 13.44
C VAL A 27 4.23 -13.14 13.16
N TYR A 28 3.65 -14.32 13.20
CA TYR A 28 2.20 -14.49 13.23
C TYR A 28 1.65 -14.16 14.63
N PRO A 29 0.72 -13.21 14.79
CA PRO A 29 0.09 -12.92 16.07
C PRO A 29 -0.70 -14.12 16.59
N LYS A 30 -0.64 -14.37 17.90
CA LYS A 30 -1.39 -15.46 18.55
C LYS A 30 -2.91 -15.26 18.50
N GLU A 31 -3.33 -14.01 18.40
CA GLU A 31 -4.73 -13.60 18.33
C GLU A 31 -5.38 -14.02 17.01
N GLY A 32 -4.59 -14.15 15.97
CA GLY A 32 -5.02 -14.52 14.64
C GLY A 32 -4.49 -13.59 13.56
N VAL A 33 -4.69 -14.01 12.31
CA VAL A 33 -4.25 -13.27 11.12
C VAL A 33 -5.38 -13.23 10.09
N ASN A 34 -5.31 -12.22 9.25
CA ASN A 34 -6.15 -12.17 8.07
C ASN A 34 -5.62 -13.14 7.01
N TYR A 35 -6.54 -13.92 6.44
CA TYR A 35 -6.27 -14.77 5.27
C TYR A 35 -7.03 -14.22 4.07
N PHE A 36 -6.36 -14.10 2.94
CA PHE A 36 -6.95 -13.64 1.69
C PHE A 36 -6.40 -14.40 0.50
N VAL A 37 -7.15 -14.37 -0.60
CA VAL A 37 -6.77 -14.98 -1.87
C VAL A 37 -6.90 -13.92 -2.95
N ASP A 38 -5.79 -13.66 -3.63
CA ASP A 38 -5.79 -12.81 -4.82
C ASP A 38 -6.32 -13.60 -6.01
N ALA A 39 -7.19 -13.00 -6.79
CA ALA A 39 -7.85 -13.64 -7.90
C ALA A 39 -7.93 -12.72 -9.13
N MET A 40 -7.74 -13.30 -10.31
CA MET A 40 -8.02 -12.63 -11.57
C MET A 40 -9.50 -12.79 -11.92
N CYS A 41 -10.18 -11.68 -12.25
CA CYS A 41 -11.59 -11.70 -12.63
C CYS A 41 -11.80 -11.03 -13.98
N ILE A 42 -12.74 -11.57 -14.75
CA ILE A 42 -13.18 -10.98 -16.02
C ILE A 42 -14.52 -10.26 -15.76
N PRO A 43 -14.58 -8.92 -15.88
CA PRO A 43 -15.83 -8.16 -15.72
C PRO A 43 -16.87 -8.61 -16.75
N LYS A 44 -18.17 -8.58 -16.39
CA LYS A 44 -19.27 -8.92 -17.31
C LYS A 44 -19.32 -8.05 -18.57
N THR A 45 -18.78 -6.84 -18.48
CA THR A 45 -18.73 -5.84 -19.57
C THR A 45 -17.43 -5.91 -20.38
N ALA A 46 -16.57 -6.92 -20.16
CA ALA A 46 -15.34 -7.05 -20.91
C ALA A 46 -15.63 -7.28 -22.40
N GLU A 47 -15.06 -6.44 -23.26
CA GLU A 47 -15.23 -6.50 -24.72
C GLU A 47 -14.41 -7.67 -25.35
N ASN A 48 -13.24 -7.99 -24.76
CA ASN A 48 -12.32 -9.01 -25.23
C ASN A 48 -12.20 -10.18 -24.23
N LYS A 49 -13.33 -10.84 -23.95
CA LYS A 49 -13.38 -11.93 -22.98
C LYS A 49 -12.44 -13.09 -23.35
N GLU A 50 -12.40 -13.48 -24.62
CA GLU A 50 -11.54 -14.55 -25.12
C GLU A 50 -10.05 -14.26 -24.86
N ALA A 51 -9.60 -13.05 -25.14
CA ALA A 51 -8.23 -12.64 -24.86
C ALA A 51 -7.91 -12.64 -23.35
N ALA A 52 -8.87 -12.26 -22.51
CA ALA A 52 -8.70 -12.33 -21.05
C ALA A 52 -8.60 -13.78 -20.55
N GLU A 53 -9.42 -14.69 -21.10
CA GLU A 53 -9.34 -16.12 -20.78
C GLU A 53 -8.00 -16.74 -21.24
N LEU A 54 -7.51 -16.37 -22.41
CA LEU A 54 -6.18 -16.78 -22.89
C LEU A 54 -5.06 -16.28 -22.00
N TYR A 55 -5.15 -15.04 -21.53
CA TYR A 55 -4.16 -14.50 -20.60
C TYR A 55 -4.17 -15.24 -19.25
N ILE A 56 -5.36 -15.53 -18.70
CA ILE A 56 -5.46 -16.30 -17.46
C ILE A 56 -4.87 -17.71 -17.66
N ASN A 57 -5.18 -18.38 -18.78
CA ASN A 57 -4.58 -19.68 -19.10
C ASN A 57 -3.07 -19.61 -19.22
N PHE A 58 -2.53 -18.58 -19.85
CA PHE A 58 -1.08 -18.36 -19.95
C PHE A 58 -0.43 -18.23 -18.56
N MET A 59 -1.06 -17.48 -17.65
CA MET A 59 -0.57 -17.33 -16.28
C MET A 59 -0.61 -18.62 -15.45
N LEU A 60 -1.39 -19.63 -15.91
CA LEU A 60 -1.49 -20.96 -15.29
C LEU A 60 -0.55 -22.00 -15.92
N GLU A 61 0.17 -21.67 -16.98
CA GLU A 61 1.21 -22.55 -17.52
C GLU A 61 2.32 -22.71 -16.46
N GLU A 62 2.80 -23.95 -16.26
CA GLU A 62 3.71 -24.29 -15.16
C GLU A 62 4.92 -23.36 -15.08
N GLU A 63 5.64 -23.20 -16.20
CA GLU A 63 6.83 -22.35 -16.28
C GLU A 63 6.53 -20.89 -15.89
N ILE A 64 5.40 -20.37 -16.39
CA ILE A 64 4.98 -18.99 -16.12
C ILE A 64 4.51 -18.82 -14.66
N ALA A 65 3.75 -19.79 -14.16
CA ALA A 65 3.26 -19.78 -12.78
C ALA A 65 4.42 -19.87 -11.76
N VAL A 66 5.42 -20.72 -12.04
CA VAL A 66 6.64 -20.82 -11.20
C VAL A 66 7.43 -19.53 -11.23
N ALA A 67 7.70 -18.97 -12.41
CA ALA A 67 8.43 -17.72 -12.56
C ALA A 67 7.70 -16.57 -11.84
N ASN A 68 6.37 -16.50 -11.97
CA ASN A 68 5.57 -15.49 -11.29
C ASN A 68 5.59 -15.67 -9.76
N ALA A 69 5.45 -16.90 -9.25
CA ALA A 69 5.47 -17.18 -7.82
C ALA A 69 6.83 -16.83 -7.18
N ASN A 70 7.94 -17.14 -7.83
CA ASN A 70 9.28 -16.76 -7.40
C ASN A 70 9.48 -15.25 -7.41
N TRP A 71 8.90 -14.56 -8.40
CA TRP A 71 9.04 -13.11 -8.51
C TRP A 71 8.25 -12.34 -7.46
N ILE A 72 6.99 -12.73 -7.22
CA ILE A 72 6.12 -12.01 -6.27
C ILE A 72 6.32 -12.43 -4.81
N CYS A 73 6.99 -13.56 -4.56
CA CYS A 73 7.25 -14.12 -3.23
C CYS A 73 5.99 -14.40 -2.40
N TYR A 74 4.84 -14.68 -3.03
CA TYR A 74 3.60 -15.06 -2.35
C TYR A 74 3.35 -16.56 -2.46
N ALA A 75 2.63 -17.12 -1.47
CA ALA A 75 2.22 -18.52 -1.52
C ALA A 75 1.35 -18.79 -2.75
N SER A 76 1.69 -19.81 -3.51
CA SER A 76 0.94 -20.22 -4.69
C SER A 76 -0.04 -21.35 -4.34
N PRO A 77 -1.32 -21.28 -4.75
CA PRO A 77 -2.25 -22.40 -4.65
C PRO A 77 -2.11 -23.40 -5.82
N HIS A 78 -1.21 -23.15 -6.77
CA HIS A 78 -1.07 -23.95 -7.98
C HIS A 78 -0.26 -25.22 -7.70
N SER A 79 -0.86 -26.41 -7.87
CA SER A 79 -0.22 -27.69 -7.52
C SER A 79 1.09 -27.92 -8.27
N LEU A 80 1.16 -27.61 -9.58
CA LEU A 80 2.38 -27.77 -10.36
C LEU A 80 3.51 -26.84 -9.88
N VAL A 81 3.19 -25.66 -9.37
CA VAL A 81 4.20 -24.78 -8.73
C VAL A 81 4.75 -25.42 -7.47
N LEU A 82 3.87 -25.96 -6.62
CA LEU A 82 4.27 -26.59 -5.36
C LEU A 82 5.10 -27.88 -5.58
N GLU A 83 4.88 -28.56 -6.70
CA GLU A 83 5.60 -29.77 -7.07
C GLU A 83 6.92 -29.48 -7.79
N SER A 84 7.04 -28.32 -8.43
CA SER A 84 8.19 -27.93 -9.24
C SER A 84 9.48 -27.84 -8.42
N ASP A 85 10.58 -28.34 -8.98
CA ASP A 85 11.92 -28.18 -8.40
C ASP A 85 12.51 -26.78 -8.65
N ASP A 86 11.93 -26.03 -9.59
CA ASP A 86 12.32 -24.66 -9.92
C ASP A 86 11.61 -23.61 -9.05
N TYR A 87 10.79 -24.05 -8.08
CA TYR A 87 10.13 -23.14 -7.13
C TYR A 87 11.02 -22.90 -5.91
N ASP A 88 11.66 -21.72 -5.86
CA ASP A 88 12.63 -21.33 -4.85
C ASP A 88 12.06 -21.25 -3.42
N LEU A 89 10.75 -20.96 -3.31
CA LEU A 89 10.07 -20.73 -2.03
C LEU A 89 9.32 -21.98 -1.52
N LYS A 90 9.64 -23.14 -2.06
CA LYS A 90 9.03 -24.41 -1.67
C LYS A 90 9.31 -24.70 -0.19
N GLY A 91 8.25 -24.77 0.61
CA GLY A 91 8.36 -25.05 2.04
C GLY A 91 8.89 -23.87 2.88
N GLU A 92 8.90 -22.66 2.34
CA GLU A 92 9.24 -21.45 3.11
C GLU A 92 8.24 -21.28 4.28
N PRO A 93 8.68 -21.34 5.55
CA PRO A 93 7.79 -21.38 6.71
C PRO A 93 6.90 -20.15 6.86
N VAL A 94 7.36 -19.00 6.35
CA VAL A 94 6.56 -17.75 6.36
C VAL A 94 5.38 -17.82 5.39
N LEU A 95 5.50 -18.57 4.29
CA LEU A 95 4.44 -18.75 3.31
C LEU A 95 3.61 -20.01 3.56
N TYR A 96 4.26 -21.05 4.07
CA TYR A 96 3.69 -22.39 4.26
C TYR A 96 3.97 -22.88 5.68
N PRO A 97 3.40 -22.22 6.72
CA PRO A 97 3.59 -22.65 8.10
C PRO A 97 3.01 -24.05 8.32
N ASP A 98 3.62 -24.83 9.22
CA ASP A 98 3.10 -26.12 9.62
C ASP A 98 1.67 -25.99 10.20
N GLU A 99 0.82 -26.98 9.97
CA GLU A 99 -0.57 -26.96 10.49
C GLU A 99 -0.64 -26.77 12.01
N SER A 100 0.35 -27.28 12.75
CA SER A 100 0.43 -27.13 14.21
C SER A 100 0.82 -25.72 14.67
N GLU A 101 1.42 -24.93 13.79
CA GLU A 101 1.88 -23.56 14.03
C GLU A 101 0.99 -22.52 13.34
N MET A 102 0.02 -22.98 12.54
CA MET A 102 -0.93 -22.11 11.86
C MET A 102 -1.68 -21.25 12.87
N PRO A 103 -1.63 -19.94 12.76
CA PRO A 103 -2.44 -19.07 13.59
C PRO A 103 -3.93 -19.23 13.24
N LYS A 104 -4.82 -18.80 14.14
CA LYS A 104 -6.21 -18.63 13.80
C LYS A 104 -6.33 -17.69 12.59
N THR A 105 -7.02 -18.12 11.54
CA THR A 105 -7.19 -17.33 10.33
C THR A 105 -8.64 -16.90 10.15
N GLU A 106 -8.84 -15.68 9.69
CA GLU A 106 -10.16 -15.15 9.29
C GLU A 106 -10.03 -14.48 7.92
N SER A 107 -10.99 -14.71 7.05
CA SER A 107 -11.08 -14.03 5.76
C SER A 107 -11.89 -12.74 5.89
N PHE A 108 -11.68 -11.80 4.97
CA PHE A 108 -12.52 -10.61 4.88
C PHE A 108 -13.97 -11.02 4.57
N GLU A 109 -14.89 -10.43 5.33
CA GLU A 109 -16.31 -10.58 5.07
C GLU A 109 -16.86 -9.43 4.22
N ASN A 110 -17.97 -9.69 3.54
CA ASN A 110 -18.69 -8.64 2.83
C ASN A 110 -19.48 -7.80 3.83
N LEU A 111 -18.92 -6.68 4.22
CA LEU A 111 -19.50 -5.77 5.20
C LEU A 111 -20.69 -4.99 4.62
N SER A 112 -21.66 -4.62 5.48
CA SER A 112 -22.74 -3.74 5.09
C SER A 112 -22.24 -2.37 4.62
N TYR A 113 -23.03 -1.71 3.79
CA TYR A 113 -22.69 -0.37 3.26
C TYR A 113 -22.39 0.65 4.36
N ASP A 114 -23.13 0.63 5.45
CA ASP A 114 -22.95 1.56 6.57
C ASP A 114 -21.60 1.35 7.26
N ILE A 115 -21.20 0.08 7.46
CA ILE A 115 -19.91 -0.26 8.05
C ILE A 115 -18.75 0.14 7.11
N GLN A 116 -18.89 -0.11 5.80
CA GLN A 116 -17.87 0.29 4.81
C GLN A 116 -17.69 1.81 4.79
N ASN A 117 -18.78 2.57 4.83
CA ASN A 117 -18.73 4.03 4.90
C ASN A 117 -18.07 4.52 6.18
N TYR A 118 -18.42 3.94 7.32
CA TYR A 118 -17.81 4.28 8.60
C TYR A 118 -16.31 3.99 8.63
N MET A 119 -15.89 2.84 8.14
CA MET A 119 -14.46 2.51 7.98
C MET A 119 -13.74 3.50 7.07
N SER A 120 -14.35 3.87 5.94
CA SER A 120 -13.79 4.84 5.00
C SER A 120 -13.65 6.23 5.62
N GLN A 121 -14.61 6.63 6.45
CA GLN A 121 -14.55 7.88 7.19
C GLN A 121 -13.40 7.86 8.20
N LEU A 122 -13.30 6.84 9.06
CA LEU A 122 -12.20 6.69 10.03
C LEU A 122 -10.82 6.69 9.34
N TRP A 123 -10.73 6.01 8.21
CA TRP A 123 -9.49 5.98 7.42
C TRP A 123 -9.12 7.36 6.87
N SER A 124 -10.11 8.13 6.45
CA SER A 124 -9.92 9.50 5.97
C SER A 124 -9.48 10.44 7.09
N GLU A 125 -10.10 10.34 8.26
CA GLU A 125 -9.74 11.10 9.46
C GLU A 125 -8.28 10.82 9.86
N LEU A 126 -7.90 9.53 9.92
CA LEU A 126 -6.53 9.13 10.25
C LEU A 126 -5.49 9.69 9.26
N LYS A 127 -5.81 9.69 7.96
CA LYS A 127 -4.91 10.25 6.93
C LYS A 127 -4.79 11.77 7.03
N ILE A 128 -5.86 12.47 7.40
CA ILE A 128 -5.84 13.92 7.60
C ILE A 128 -4.99 14.28 8.81
N GLU A 129 -5.15 13.56 9.93
CA GLU A 129 -4.35 13.78 11.13
C GLU A 129 -2.85 13.48 10.91
N GLY A 130 -2.53 12.42 10.15
CA GLY A 130 -1.15 12.10 9.78
C GLY A 130 -0.53 13.07 8.78
N ASN A 131 -1.35 13.84 8.08
CA ASN A 131 -0.94 14.78 7.04
C ASN A 131 -1.29 16.23 7.40
N THR A 132 -1.15 16.58 8.68
CA THR A 132 -1.10 18.00 9.08
C THR A 132 0.13 18.61 8.41
N ASN A 133 -0.09 19.10 7.18
CA ASN A 133 0.91 19.76 6.37
C ASN A 133 1.34 21.06 7.10
N ILE A 134 2.22 20.92 8.06
CA ILE A 134 2.96 22.02 8.68
C ILE A 134 3.54 22.89 7.54
N ASP A 135 4.03 22.26 6.48
CA ASP A 135 4.53 22.93 5.27
C ASP A 135 3.47 23.78 4.55
N ALA A 136 2.20 23.35 4.51
CA ALA A 136 1.12 24.14 3.93
C ALA A 136 0.78 25.36 4.80
N TYR A 137 0.77 25.24 6.13
CA TYR A 137 0.59 26.37 7.03
C TYR A 137 1.78 27.32 7.02
N ILE A 138 3.00 26.81 6.92
CA ILE A 138 4.20 27.63 6.75
C ILE A 138 4.12 28.36 5.40
N GLY A 139 3.76 27.70 4.30
CA GLY A 139 3.61 28.31 2.99
C GLY A 139 2.55 29.42 2.97
N LEU A 140 1.38 29.19 3.59
CA LEU A 140 0.32 30.20 3.74
C LEU A 140 0.77 31.40 4.60
N SER A 141 1.47 31.17 5.70
CA SER A 141 1.96 32.25 6.57
C SER A 141 3.03 33.09 5.87
N VAL A 142 3.97 32.47 5.17
CA VAL A 142 4.99 33.18 4.39
C VAL A 142 4.37 34.02 3.25
N SER A 143 3.40 33.46 2.53
CA SER A 143 2.70 34.20 1.47
C SER A 143 1.92 35.40 2.00
N LEU A 144 1.27 35.28 3.15
CA LEU A 144 0.58 36.40 3.81
C LEU A 144 1.55 37.51 4.20
N VAL A 145 2.69 37.16 4.78
CA VAL A 145 3.75 38.14 5.13
C VAL A 145 4.25 38.87 3.90
N LEU A 146 4.49 38.18 2.80
CA LEU A 146 4.95 38.80 1.55
C LEU A 146 3.91 39.78 0.97
N VAL A 147 2.61 39.45 1.04
CA VAL A 147 1.53 40.36 0.62
C VAL A 147 1.50 41.62 1.47
N ILE A 148 1.64 41.49 2.79
CA ILE A 148 1.68 42.65 3.70
C ILE A 148 2.89 43.55 3.43
N VAL A 149 4.07 42.95 3.23
CA VAL A 149 5.28 43.68 2.89
C VAL A 149 5.13 44.42 1.56
N PHE A 150 4.57 43.76 0.54
CA PHE A 150 4.35 44.40 -0.76
C PHE A 150 3.33 45.55 -0.67
N ALA A 151 2.24 45.37 0.08
CA ALA A 151 1.22 46.42 0.28
C ALA A 151 1.82 47.63 1.02
N THR A 152 2.59 47.38 2.07
CA THR A 152 3.26 48.48 2.83
C THR A 152 4.29 49.21 1.96
N PHE A 153 5.07 48.47 1.16
CA PHE A 153 6.02 49.06 0.22
C PHE A 153 5.34 49.98 -0.82
N THR A 154 4.23 49.53 -1.41
CA THR A 154 3.47 50.31 -2.38
C THR A 154 2.85 51.57 -1.76
N VAL A 155 2.34 51.51 -0.54
CA VAL A 155 1.82 52.67 0.20
C VAL A 155 2.94 53.68 0.49
N VAL A 156 4.10 53.22 0.96
CA VAL A 156 5.25 54.07 1.23
C VAL A 156 5.76 54.77 -0.06
N GLN A 157 5.82 54.02 -1.16
CA GLN A 157 6.23 54.61 -2.46
C GLN A 157 5.22 55.66 -2.96
N LYS A 158 3.91 55.43 -2.83
CA LYS A 158 2.85 56.43 -3.14
C LYS A 158 2.99 57.68 -2.29
N LYS A 159 3.26 57.54 -0.95
CA LYS A 159 3.47 58.69 -0.08
C LYS A 159 4.72 59.49 -0.42
N LYS A 160 5.84 58.82 -0.78
CA LYS A 160 7.06 59.52 -1.24
C LYS A 160 6.83 60.28 -2.51
N LYS A 161 6.13 59.72 -3.54
CA LYS A 161 5.81 60.42 -4.76
C LYS A 161 4.98 61.66 -4.52
N LYS A 162 3.97 61.61 -3.65
CA LYS A 162 3.08 62.75 -3.35
C LYS A 162 3.88 63.92 -2.73
N LYS A 163 4.90 63.63 -1.90
CA LYS A 163 5.76 64.62 -1.25
C LYS A 163 6.72 65.35 -2.23
N TYR A 164 6.91 64.85 -3.44
CA TYR A 164 7.76 65.47 -4.46
C TYR A 164 7.01 66.32 -5.49
N TYR A 165 5.66 66.30 -5.43
CA TYR A 165 4.81 67.07 -6.36
C TYR A 165 3.95 68.16 -5.68
N ASP A 166 4.01 68.26 -4.34
CA ASP A 166 3.55 69.35 -3.50
C ASP A 166 4.78 70.22 -3.07
#